data_7172d444f31d232702e318462fe8024c
#
_entry.id   7172d444f31d232702e318462fe8024c
#
_cell.length_a   1.000
_cell.length_b   1.000
_cell.length_c   1.000
_cell.angle_alpha   90.00
_cell.angle_beta   90.00
_cell.angle_gamma   90.00
#
_symmetry.space_group_name_H-M   'P 1'
#
loop_
_entity.id
_entity.type
_entity.pdbx_description
1 polymer ?
#
loop_
_entity_poly.entity_id
_entity_poly.type
_entity_poly.pdbx_seq_one_letter_code
_entity_poly.pdbx_strand_id
1 'polypeptide(L)'
;MTLRSSHRALALAATALSLSPLAMATNGMLLEGYGPVATGMGGASMAHDNGLAAAVNNPATLALGEGRSRIDLAVGTLGPRVSTAAGPMSVDSDGTRYVMPAFGWGRRTGALTYGVALFAQGGMGTEYGEQSFLAMGSGSGVRSELGVGRLMLPLAFQVNPNLSIGGTLDLVWSTLDLQMAASGMQLGGLVTGASGNLAMALPALGGAPWARIDFSDSNDFSGAAKSTGWAAKIGAVYKVSPTLNVGMSYHGKTALKDMKTGANAASMSATGGFKDAGRMVVEDFQMPAQTALGLAWQATPSTLVAADIKRIGWSDVMSSFRMRYESSGMGGSVSFALPQAWKDQTVLQLGVAQKLGAWTLRAGMNSASNPIPDALVNPLFPAIVERHYTLGAGTAVGQQGEFNVSASAAPKVKVQTPSGLEIRHGQFNLQLMYSIRY
;
A
#
# COMPACT_ATOMS: atom_id res chain seq x y z
N MET A 1 1.61 -47.27 -3.86
CA MET A 1 0.35 -46.75 -4.47
C MET A 1 0.04 -45.31 -4.03
N THR A 2 1.04 -44.46 -3.78
CA THR A 2 0.91 -43.12 -3.16
C THR A 2 1.37 -41.95 -4.03
N LEU A 3 1.90 -42.19 -5.23
CA LEU A 3 2.40 -41.13 -6.12
C LEU A 3 1.34 -40.53 -7.07
N ARG A 4 0.18 -41.19 -7.26
CA ARG A 4 -0.87 -40.71 -8.18
C ARG A 4 -1.82 -39.66 -7.61
N SER A 5 -1.90 -39.51 -6.28
CA SER A 5 -2.79 -38.51 -5.66
C SER A 5 -2.19 -37.10 -5.63
N SER A 6 -0.87 -36.98 -5.52
CA SER A 6 -0.18 -35.69 -5.51
C SER A 6 -0.19 -34.96 -6.86
N HIS A 7 -0.15 -35.71 -7.96
CA HIS A 7 -0.22 -35.13 -9.31
C HIS A 7 -1.63 -34.61 -9.68
N ARG A 8 -2.69 -35.20 -9.10
CA ARG A 8 -4.06 -34.71 -9.33
C ARG A 8 -4.34 -33.41 -8.60
N ALA A 9 -3.78 -33.20 -7.40
CA ALA A 9 -3.91 -31.94 -6.66
C ALA A 9 -3.13 -30.80 -7.34
N LEU A 10 -1.93 -31.07 -7.87
CA LEU A 10 -1.17 -30.09 -8.67
C LEU A 10 -1.87 -29.75 -10.00
N ALA A 11 -2.47 -30.74 -10.66
CA ALA A 11 -3.19 -30.54 -11.92
C ALA A 11 -4.49 -29.74 -11.73
N LEU A 12 -5.22 -29.90 -10.61
CA LEU A 12 -6.37 -29.05 -10.28
C LEU A 12 -5.99 -27.63 -9.92
N ALA A 13 -4.85 -27.40 -9.26
CA ALA A 13 -4.33 -26.06 -9.00
C ALA A 13 -3.87 -25.36 -10.29
N ALA A 14 -3.31 -26.10 -11.24
CA ALA A 14 -2.88 -25.57 -12.55
C ALA A 14 -4.06 -25.23 -13.48
N THR A 15 -5.17 -25.98 -13.43
CA THR A 15 -6.38 -25.71 -14.23
C THR A 15 -7.22 -24.55 -13.70
N ALA A 16 -7.15 -24.24 -12.42
CA ALA A 16 -7.81 -23.05 -11.85
C ALA A 16 -7.15 -21.72 -12.29
N LEU A 17 -5.92 -21.76 -12.81
CA LEU A 17 -5.16 -20.59 -13.30
C LEU A 17 -5.52 -20.15 -14.72
N SER A 18 -6.36 -20.90 -15.44
CA SER A 18 -6.72 -20.63 -16.84
C SER A 18 -8.08 -19.97 -17.08
N LEU A 19 -8.74 -19.45 -16.02
CA LEU A 19 -10.01 -18.73 -16.14
C LEU A 19 -9.78 -17.26 -16.52
N SER A 20 -10.14 -16.96 -17.76
CA SER A 20 -10.48 -15.68 -18.44
C SER A 20 -9.97 -14.33 -17.90
N PRO A 21 -9.63 -13.37 -18.78
CA PRO A 21 -9.04 -12.08 -18.40
C PRO A 21 -10.09 -11.13 -17.84
N LEU A 22 -10.36 -11.19 -16.56
CA LEU A 22 -10.91 -10.04 -15.84
C LEU A 22 -9.71 -9.15 -15.47
N ALA A 23 -9.66 -7.95 -16.01
CA ALA A 23 -8.67 -6.94 -15.69
C ALA A 23 -8.85 -6.48 -14.24
N MET A 24 -7.80 -6.53 -13.41
CA MET A 24 -7.90 -6.28 -11.97
C MET A 24 -6.58 -5.70 -11.39
N ALA A 25 -6.60 -4.68 -10.52
CA ALA A 25 -5.47 -3.82 -10.08
C ALA A 25 -4.78 -4.20 -8.75
N THR A 26 -3.62 -3.55 -8.41
CA THR A 26 -3.08 -3.48 -7.03
C THR A 26 -4.18 -3.03 -6.07
N ASN A 27 -3.95 -3.23 -4.78
CA ASN A 27 -4.87 -2.76 -3.75
C ASN A 27 -4.83 -1.21 -3.60
N GLY A 28 -4.67 -0.48 -4.69
CA GLY A 28 -4.41 0.96 -4.72
C GLY A 28 -3.04 1.28 -4.11
N MET A 29 -3.00 2.06 -3.02
CA MET A 29 -1.78 2.39 -2.27
C MET A 29 -1.45 1.35 -1.18
N LEU A 30 -2.22 0.26 -1.04
CA LEU A 30 -2.01 -0.80 -0.06
C LEU A 30 -1.18 -1.96 -0.65
N LEU A 31 -0.46 -2.67 0.20
CA LEU A 31 0.27 -3.87 -0.20
C LEU A 31 -0.70 -5.03 -0.49
N GLU A 32 -0.28 -5.94 -1.36
CA GLU A 32 -0.97 -7.20 -1.66
C GLU A 32 -1.05 -8.13 -0.45
N GLY A 33 -0.03 -8.08 0.45
CA GLY A 33 0.05 -8.86 1.68
C GLY A 33 1.05 -8.26 2.66
N TYR A 34 0.82 -8.47 3.95
CA TYR A 34 1.71 -8.00 5.01
C TYR A 34 2.39 -9.19 5.68
N GLY A 35 3.72 -9.15 5.67
CA GLY A 35 4.58 -10.25 6.12
C GLY A 35 4.72 -11.37 5.07
N PRO A 36 5.89 -12.04 5.00
CA PRO A 36 6.20 -12.98 3.92
C PRO A 36 5.32 -14.24 3.93
N VAL A 37 4.69 -14.60 5.05
CA VAL A 37 3.75 -15.72 5.09
C VAL A 37 2.48 -15.38 4.31
N ALA A 38 1.84 -14.25 4.61
CA ALA A 38 0.64 -13.80 3.90
C ALA A 38 0.95 -13.47 2.44
N THR A 39 2.03 -12.70 2.18
CA THR A 39 2.44 -12.33 0.82
C THR A 39 2.70 -13.55 -0.04
N GLY A 40 3.43 -14.56 0.46
CA GLY A 40 3.65 -15.81 -0.26
C GLY A 40 2.37 -16.58 -0.58
N MET A 41 1.28 -16.31 0.12
CA MET A 41 -0.07 -16.87 -0.09
C MET A 41 -1.00 -15.93 -0.89
N GLY A 42 -0.45 -15.01 -1.69
CA GLY A 42 -1.25 -14.04 -2.44
C GLY A 42 -1.91 -12.97 -1.56
N GLY A 43 -1.49 -12.82 -0.32
CA GLY A 43 -2.10 -11.95 0.68
C GLY A 43 -3.22 -12.59 1.50
N ALA A 44 -3.65 -13.82 1.17
CA ALA A 44 -4.65 -14.54 1.95
C ALA A 44 -4.15 -14.76 3.38
N SER A 45 -4.91 -14.29 4.39
CA SER A 45 -4.41 -14.14 5.75
C SER A 45 -5.52 -14.10 6.82
N MET A 46 -6.79 -14.23 6.43
CA MET A 46 -7.89 -14.02 7.35
C MET A 46 -8.08 -15.15 8.36
N ALA A 47 -7.65 -16.39 8.07
CA ALA A 47 -8.05 -17.55 8.87
C ALA A 47 -6.90 -18.52 9.25
N HIS A 48 -5.63 -18.12 9.07
CA HIS A 48 -4.46 -18.93 9.47
C HIS A 48 -3.40 -18.07 10.18
N ASP A 49 -2.42 -18.72 10.83
CA ASP A 49 -1.32 -18.03 11.50
C ASP A 49 -0.42 -17.30 10.49
N ASN A 50 -0.23 -16.01 10.72
CA ASN A 50 0.62 -15.12 9.93
C ASN A 50 1.76 -14.52 10.78
N GLY A 51 2.00 -15.06 11.98
CA GLY A 51 2.89 -14.46 12.95
C GLY A 51 2.37 -13.11 13.45
N LEU A 52 3.28 -12.19 13.77
CA LEU A 52 2.91 -10.86 14.26
C LEU A 52 2.39 -9.93 13.14
N ALA A 53 2.54 -10.31 11.86
CA ALA A 53 1.85 -9.65 10.75
C ALA A 53 0.31 -9.78 10.83
N ALA A 54 -0.20 -10.70 11.65
CA ALA A 54 -1.62 -10.76 12.01
C ALA A 54 -2.16 -9.41 12.53
N ALA A 55 -1.36 -8.63 13.25
CA ALA A 55 -1.76 -7.30 13.74
C ALA A 55 -2.21 -6.37 12.61
N VAL A 56 -1.64 -6.48 11.41
CA VAL A 56 -2.02 -5.69 10.26
C VAL A 56 -3.03 -6.40 9.36
N ASN A 57 -3.08 -7.72 9.34
CA ASN A 57 -4.00 -8.52 8.52
C ASN A 57 -5.34 -8.77 9.27
N ASN A 58 -5.40 -9.79 10.12
CA ASN A 58 -6.52 -10.10 11.01
C ASN A 58 -6.00 -10.33 12.43
N PRO A 59 -6.20 -9.41 13.37
CA PRO A 59 -5.62 -9.52 14.72
C PRO A 59 -6.09 -10.76 15.50
N ALA A 60 -7.24 -11.33 15.18
CA ALA A 60 -7.71 -12.56 15.82
C ALA A 60 -6.82 -13.78 15.54
N THR A 61 -6.10 -13.79 14.40
CA THR A 61 -5.19 -14.90 14.05
C THR A 61 -3.95 -14.95 14.93
N LEU A 62 -3.62 -13.91 15.71
CA LEU A 62 -2.61 -13.98 16.77
C LEU A 62 -2.90 -15.08 17.79
N ALA A 63 -4.16 -15.39 18.03
CA ALA A 63 -4.56 -16.47 18.92
C ALA A 63 -4.29 -17.86 18.35
N LEU A 64 -3.98 -17.98 17.06
CA LEU A 64 -3.64 -19.26 16.40
C LEU A 64 -2.15 -19.60 16.50
N GLY A 65 -1.30 -18.59 16.77
CA GLY A 65 0.15 -18.78 16.84
C GLY A 65 0.58 -19.70 17.96
N GLU A 66 1.70 -20.39 17.78
CA GLU A 66 2.32 -21.27 18.77
C GLU A 66 3.34 -20.53 19.65
N GLY A 67 3.60 -21.09 20.84
CA GLY A 67 4.58 -20.57 21.79
C GLY A 67 4.02 -19.50 22.74
N ARG A 68 4.86 -19.09 23.72
CA ARG A 68 4.48 -18.07 24.72
C ARG A 68 4.81 -16.66 24.27
N SER A 69 5.95 -16.48 23.65
CA SER A 69 6.44 -15.19 23.20
C SER A 69 7.06 -15.30 21.81
N ARG A 70 6.91 -14.26 21.00
CA ARG A 70 7.46 -14.18 19.65
C ARG A 70 7.99 -12.78 19.37
N ILE A 71 9.12 -12.72 18.66
CA ILE A 71 9.66 -11.50 18.04
C ILE A 71 9.77 -11.79 16.55
N ASP A 72 9.28 -10.88 15.72
CA ASP A 72 9.45 -10.88 14.27
C ASP A 72 10.22 -9.63 13.86
N LEU A 73 11.31 -9.82 13.11
CA LEU A 73 12.08 -8.77 12.46
C LEU A 73 11.95 -8.97 10.96
N ALA A 74 11.50 -7.96 10.25
CA ALA A 74 11.27 -8.08 8.82
C ALA A 74 11.75 -6.85 8.05
N VAL A 75 12.08 -7.06 6.80
CA VAL A 75 12.34 -6.01 5.82
C VAL A 75 11.68 -6.38 4.51
N GLY A 76 10.97 -5.43 3.93
CA GLY A 76 10.38 -5.53 2.61
C GLY A 76 10.99 -4.50 1.65
N THR A 77 10.97 -4.80 0.36
CA THR A 77 11.27 -3.84 -0.70
C THR A 77 10.12 -3.82 -1.70
N LEU A 78 9.67 -2.60 -2.06
CA LEU A 78 8.81 -2.37 -3.21
C LEU A 78 9.69 -1.96 -4.40
N GLY A 79 9.50 -2.61 -5.53
CA GLY A 79 10.23 -2.35 -6.77
C GLY A 79 9.29 -1.96 -7.91
N PRO A 80 8.67 -0.77 -7.89
CA PRO A 80 7.86 -0.31 -9.00
C PRO A 80 8.71 -0.05 -10.24
N ARG A 81 8.12 -0.30 -11.41
CA ARG A 81 8.68 0.04 -12.72
C ARG A 81 7.63 0.82 -13.49
N VAL A 82 7.73 2.13 -13.42
CA VAL A 82 6.78 3.06 -14.03
C VAL A 82 7.44 3.74 -15.22
N SER A 83 6.70 3.87 -16.32
CA SER A 83 7.09 4.70 -17.45
C SER A 83 5.91 5.50 -17.96
N THR A 84 6.19 6.69 -18.46
CA THR A 84 5.18 7.59 -19.03
C THR A 84 5.62 8.03 -20.42
N ALA A 85 4.68 8.01 -21.38
CA ALA A 85 4.93 8.46 -22.75
C ALA A 85 3.87 9.46 -23.22
N ALA A 86 4.28 10.38 -24.11
CA ALA A 86 3.42 11.34 -24.79
C ALA A 86 3.87 11.42 -26.27
N GLY A 87 3.15 10.73 -27.16
CA GLY A 87 3.56 10.58 -28.56
C GLY A 87 4.95 9.92 -28.66
N PRO A 88 5.95 10.57 -29.31
CA PRO A 88 7.29 10.01 -29.46
C PRO A 88 8.15 10.12 -28.19
N MET A 89 7.76 10.94 -27.21
CA MET A 89 8.50 11.14 -25.97
C MET A 89 8.16 10.03 -24.98
N SER A 90 9.16 9.48 -24.29
CA SER A 90 8.98 8.50 -23.22
C SER A 90 10.02 8.73 -22.13
N VAL A 91 9.64 8.52 -20.89
CA VAL A 91 10.51 8.60 -19.72
C VAL A 91 10.18 7.51 -18.72
N ASP A 92 11.20 6.87 -18.16
CA ASP A 92 11.08 5.94 -17.06
C ASP A 92 11.23 6.68 -15.72
N SER A 93 10.56 6.17 -14.70
CA SER A 93 10.74 6.65 -13.33
C SER A 93 12.00 6.08 -12.71
N ASP A 94 12.81 6.95 -12.09
CA ASP A 94 14.00 6.59 -11.33
C ASP A 94 13.64 6.05 -9.92
N GLY A 95 12.42 6.34 -9.43
CA GLY A 95 11.86 5.82 -8.18
C GLY A 95 11.52 4.33 -8.28
N THR A 96 12.55 3.46 -8.21
CA THR A 96 12.43 2.02 -8.48
C THR A 96 12.57 1.12 -7.25
N ARG A 97 12.86 1.69 -6.06
CA ARG A 97 13.09 0.92 -4.85
C ARG A 97 12.72 1.67 -3.58
N TYR A 98 11.82 1.09 -2.80
CA TYR A 98 11.40 1.60 -1.49
C TYR A 98 11.57 0.51 -0.43
N VAL A 99 12.24 0.82 0.68
CA VAL A 99 12.52 -0.13 1.75
C VAL A 99 11.52 0.04 2.88
N MET A 100 10.96 -1.09 3.35
CA MET A 100 9.95 -1.11 4.40
C MET A 100 10.39 -2.02 5.54
N PRO A 101 10.97 -1.46 6.61
CA PRO A 101 11.24 -2.23 7.82
C PRO A 101 9.92 -2.54 8.56
N ALA A 102 9.89 -3.71 9.21
CA ALA A 102 8.79 -4.10 10.08
C ALA A 102 9.31 -4.83 11.31
N PHE A 103 8.60 -4.67 12.40
CA PHE A 103 8.91 -5.26 13.70
C PHE A 103 7.64 -5.72 14.38
N GLY A 104 7.72 -6.81 15.13
CA GLY A 104 6.66 -7.24 16.02
C GLY A 104 7.22 -7.91 17.26
N TRP A 105 6.55 -7.70 18.38
CA TRP A 105 6.68 -8.44 19.61
C TRP A 105 5.31 -8.85 20.11
N GLY A 106 5.17 -10.11 20.53
CA GLY A 106 3.91 -10.59 21.05
C GLY A 106 4.12 -11.64 22.16
N ARG A 107 3.16 -11.68 23.08
CA ARG A 107 3.14 -12.61 24.20
C ARG A 107 1.75 -13.19 24.42
N ARG A 108 1.70 -14.49 24.68
CA ARG A 108 0.48 -15.20 25.08
C ARG A 108 0.51 -15.49 26.58
N THR A 109 -0.60 -15.21 27.26
CA THR A 109 -0.84 -15.54 28.67
C THR A 109 -2.23 -16.14 28.79
N GLY A 110 -2.31 -17.48 28.91
CA GLY A 110 -3.59 -18.18 28.86
C GLY A 110 -4.30 -18.01 27.52
N ALA A 111 -5.54 -17.53 27.57
CA ALA A 111 -6.34 -17.25 26.37
C ALA A 111 -6.03 -15.90 25.70
N LEU A 112 -5.26 -15.03 26.37
CA LEU A 112 -4.94 -13.68 25.88
C LEU A 112 -3.59 -13.66 25.17
N THR A 113 -3.55 -13.07 23.97
CA THR A 113 -2.33 -12.70 23.23
C THR A 113 -2.31 -11.20 23.04
N TYR A 114 -1.19 -10.55 23.34
CA TYR A 114 -1.01 -9.11 23.23
C TYR A 114 0.39 -8.77 22.74
N GLY A 115 0.59 -7.56 22.28
CA GLY A 115 1.90 -7.19 21.76
C GLY A 115 2.00 -5.76 21.26
N VAL A 116 3.06 -5.55 20.49
CA VAL A 116 3.29 -4.33 19.71
C VAL A 116 3.81 -4.72 18.33
N ALA A 117 3.36 -4.01 17.30
CA ALA A 117 3.82 -4.26 15.95
C ALA A 117 3.97 -2.91 15.20
N LEU A 118 5.00 -2.82 14.37
CA LEU A 118 5.31 -1.68 13.52
C LEU A 118 5.41 -2.16 12.08
N PHE A 119 4.60 -1.58 11.20
CA PHE A 119 4.56 -1.93 9.77
C PHE A 119 4.39 -0.68 8.91
N ALA A 120 5.09 -0.63 7.77
CA ALA A 120 4.67 0.19 6.66
C ALA A 120 3.35 -0.36 6.09
N GLN A 121 2.33 0.49 5.98
CA GLN A 121 1.02 0.06 5.47
C GLN A 121 0.96 0.11 3.95
N GLY A 122 1.67 1.05 3.33
CA GLY A 122 1.69 1.25 1.90
C GLY A 122 2.26 2.61 1.56
N GLY A 123 2.20 2.92 0.31
CA GLY A 123 2.70 4.16 -0.25
C GLY A 123 2.66 4.13 -1.76
N MET A 124 3.12 5.19 -2.35
CA MET A 124 3.23 5.33 -3.79
C MET A 124 4.23 6.44 -4.11
N GLY A 125 5.04 6.24 -5.14
CA GLY A 125 5.98 7.25 -5.54
C GLY A 125 6.54 7.01 -6.93
N THR A 126 6.93 8.09 -7.58
CA THR A 126 7.67 8.13 -8.84
C THR A 126 8.63 9.31 -8.82
N GLU A 127 9.67 9.23 -9.62
CA GLU A 127 10.66 10.28 -9.78
C GLU A 127 11.09 10.37 -11.24
N TYR A 128 11.09 11.58 -11.81
CA TYR A 128 11.49 11.81 -13.18
C TYR A 128 12.47 12.98 -13.22
N GLY A 129 13.59 12.81 -13.90
CA GLY A 129 14.66 13.79 -14.00
C GLY A 129 14.22 15.11 -14.64
N GLU A 130 15.04 16.14 -14.49
CA GLU A 130 14.78 17.50 -14.98
C GLU A 130 14.64 17.60 -16.50
N GLN A 131 15.22 16.65 -17.25
CA GLN A 131 15.14 16.57 -18.70
C GLN A 131 13.86 15.87 -19.19
N SER A 132 13.03 15.33 -18.27
CA SER A 132 11.77 14.70 -18.65
C SER A 132 10.78 15.72 -19.19
N PHE A 133 9.95 15.31 -20.14
CA PHE A 133 8.88 16.20 -20.63
C PHE A 133 7.86 16.56 -19.52
N LEU A 134 7.78 15.76 -18.45
CA LEU A 134 6.95 16.04 -17.28
C LEU A 134 7.49 17.23 -16.46
N ALA A 135 8.79 17.52 -16.54
CA ALA A 135 9.40 18.69 -15.92
C ALA A 135 9.12 20.00 -16.67
N MET A 136 8.58 19.93 -17.90
CA MET A 136 8.15 21.06 -18.74
C MET A 136 9.24 22.11 -19.01
N GLY A 137 10.53 21.72 -18.97
CA GLY A 137 11.67 22.64 -19.13
C GLY A 137 11.88 23.59 -17.96
N SER A 138 11.32 23.29 -16.79
CA SER A 138 11.45 24.12 -15.59
C SER A 138 12.83 24.05 -14.92
N GLY A 139 13.73 23.17 -15.40
CA GLY A 139 15.08 22.96 -14.85
C GLY A 139 15.11 22.21 -13.53
N SER A 140 14.02 21.54 -13.16
CA SER A 140 13.93 20.70 -11.96
C SER A 140 13.09 19.47 -12.23
N GLY A 141 13.48 18.31 -11.68
CA GLY A 141 12.73 17.06 -11.80
C GLY A 141 11.34 17.14 -11.18
N VAL A 142 10.52 16.13 -11.43
CA VAL A 142 9.20 15.96 -10.78
C VAL A 142 9.19 14.67 -10.00
N ARG A 143 8.61 14.70 -8.81
CA ARG A 143 8.64 13.58 -7.86
C ARG A 143 7.37 13.53 -7.03
N SER A 144 6.97 12.34 -6.68
CA SER A 144 6.05 12.09 -5.56
C SER A 144 6.60 10.98 -4.69
N GLU A 145 6.38 11.07 -3.39
CA GLU A 145 6.62 9.97 -2.46
C GLU A 145 5.67 10.07 -1.28
N LEU A 146 4.69 9.18 -1.26
CA LEU A 146 3.74 9.03 -0.17
C LEU A 146 4.10 7.79 0.64
N GLY A 147 4.29 7.94 1.94
CA GLY A 147 4.49 6.86 2.88
C GLY A 147 3.43 6.86 3.99
N VAL A 148 2.92 5.68 4.34
CA VAL A 148 2.02 5.49 5.49
C VAL A 148 2.52 4.34 6.34
N GLY A 149 2.70 4.59 7.64
CA GLY A 149 3.12 3.57 8.60
C GLY A 149 2.22 3.53 9.84
N ARG A 150 2.32 2.43 10.56
CA ARG A 150 1.50 2.18 11.77
C ARG A 150 2.32 1.56 12.88
N LEU A 151 2.15 2.09 14.09
CA LEU A 151 2.46 1.41 15.34
C LEU A 151 1.16 0.87 15.92
N MET A 152 1.05 -0.43 16.08
CA MET A 152 -0.16 -1.14 16.45
C MET A 152 0.00 -1.79 17.82
N LEU A 153 -1.06 -1.75 18.63
CA LEU A 153 -1.20 -2.43 19.92
C LEU A 153 -2.25 -3.55 19.76
N PRO A 154 -1.87 -4.74 19.30
CA PRO A 154 -2.78 -5.84 19.09
C PRO A 154 -3.17 -6.53 20.41
N LEU A 155 -4.43 -6.92 20.50
CA LEU A 155 -4.98 -7.83 21.49
C LEU A 155 -5.77 -8.91 20.77
N ALA A 156 -5.58 -10.19 21.14
CA ALA A 156 -6.40 -11.31 20.68
C ALA A 156 -6.78 -12.18 21.87
N PHE A 157 -8.03 -12.64 21.88
CA PHE A 157 -8.57 -13.45 22.94
C PHE A 157 -9.25 -14.70 22.39
N GLN A 158 -8.82 -15.86 22.88
CA GLN A 158 -9.47 -17.12 22.57
C GLN A 158 -10.70 -17.29 23.48
N VAL A 159 -11.88 -16.98 22.95
CA VAL A 159 -13.15 -16.99 23.69
C VAL A 159 -13.51 -18.43 24.10
N ASN A 160 -13.29 -19.38 23.20
CA ASN A 160 -13.45 -20.81 23.42
C ASN A 160 -12.55 -21.59 22.44
N PRO A 161 -12.51 -22.92 22.45
CA PRO A 161 -11.65 -23.70 21.55
C PRO A 161 -11.86 -23.44 20.05
N ASN A 162 -13.04 -22.94 19.66
CA ASN A 162 -13.38 -22.70 18.26
C ASN A 162 -13.39 -21.24 17.86
N LEU A 163 -13.52 -20.28 18.79
CA LEU A 163 -13.68 -18.86 18.50
C LEU A 163 -12.54 -18.04 19.11
N SER A 164 -11.85 -17.28 18.27
CA SER A 164 -10.93 -16.23 18.67
C SER A 164 -11.40 -14.90 18.11
N ILE A 165 -11.27 -13.85 18.90
CA ILE A 165 -11.51 -12.45 18.51
C ILE A 165 -10.24 -11.63 18.73
N GLY A 166 -10.10 -10.53 18.03
CA GLY A 166 -8.95 -9.65 18.23
C GLY A 166 -9.22 -8.24 17.75
N GLY A 167 -8.37 -7.33 18.17
CA GLY A 167 -8.40 -5.95 17.74
C GLY A 167 -7.04 -5.27 17.86
N THR A 168 -6.89 -4.11 17.24
CA THR A 168 -5.73 -3.24 17.39
C THR A 168 -6.18 -1.80 17.56
N LEU A 169 -5.42 -1.05 18.36
CA LEU A 169 -5.41 0.40 18.33
C LEU A 169 -4.09 0.82 17.65
N ASP A 170 -4.19 1.65 16.62
CA ASP A 170 -3.06 1.99 15.78
C ASP A 170 -2.76 3.49 15.87
N LEU A 171 -1.52 3.85 16.20
CA LEU A 171 -0.96 5.16 15.88
C LEU A 171 -0.51 5.12 14.42
N VAL A 172 -1.06 6.00 13.60
CA VAL A 172 -0.78 6.09 12.17
C VAL A 172 0.00 7.36 11.89
N TRP A 173 1.01 7.29 11.04
CA TRP A 173 1.66 8.46 10.47
C TRP A 173 1.63 8.41 8.96
N SER A 174 1.63 9.56 8.33
CA SER A 174 1.79 9.72 6.89
C SER A 174 2.80 10.80 6.57
N THR A 175 3.52 10.62 5.47
CA THR A 175 4.50 11.56 4.94
C THR A 175 4.28 11.72 3.44
N LEU A 176 4.52 12.92 2.92
CA LEU A 176 4.43 13.19 1.48
C LEU A 176 5.51 14.17 1.03
N ASP A 177 6.21 13.78 -0.02
CA ASP A 177 6.95 14.66 -0.90
C ASP A 177 6.19 14.83 -2.22
N LEU A 178 6.16 16.06 -2.74
CA LEU A 178 5.61 16.33 -4.06
C LEU A 178 6.39 17.48 -4.73
N GLN A 179 6.86 17.21 -5.93
CA GLN A 179 7.44 18.18 -6.84
C GLN A 179 6.74 17.98 -8.18
N MET A 180 5.93 18.94 -8.58
CA MET A 180 5.13 18.84 -9.80
C MET A 180 5.24 20.09 -10.66
N ALA A 181 5.21 19.89 -11.99
CA ALA A 181 5.13 20.94 -12.98
C ALA A 181 3.85 20.77 -13.81
N ALA A 182 3.22 21.87 -14.14
CA ALA A 182 2.07 21.95 -15.02
C ALA A 182 2.11 23.28 -15.78
N SER A 183 1.37 23.43 -16.88
CA SER A 183 1.18 24.78 -17.44
C SER A 183 0.41 25.65 -16.45
N GLY A 184 0.59 26.97 -16.51
CA GLY A 184 -0.16 27.89 -15.67
C GLY A 184 -1.66 27.73 -15.81
N MET A 185 -2.14 27.42 -17.03
CA MET A 185 -3.55 27.11 -17.29
C MET A 185 -4.02 25.84 -16.60
N GLN A 186 -3.23 24.77 -16.67
CA GLN A 186 -3.55 23.50 -15.99
C GLN A 186 -3.57 23.67 -14.47
N LEU A 187 -2.56 24.36 -13.91
CA LEU A 187 -2.51 24.64 -12.48
C LEU A 187 -3.66 25.54 -12.04
N GLY A 188 -3.98 26.57 -12.84
CA GLY A 188 -5.13 27.46 -12.62
C GLY A 188 -6.46 26.72 -12.61
N GLY A 189 -6.62 25.72 -13.48
CA GLY A 189 -7.81 24.85 -13.51
C GLY A 189 -8.01 23.98 -12.28
N LEU A 190 -6.98 23.81 -11.45
CA LEU A 190 -7.06 23.08 -10.17
C LEU A 190 -7.39 24.00 -8.98
N VAL A 191 -7.32 25.33 -9.15
CA VAL A 191 -7.57 26.30 -8.08
C VAL A 191 -9.04 26.32 -7.71
N THR A 192 -9.32 26.12 -6.42
CA THR A 192 -10.68 26.15 -5.84
C THR A 192 -10.92 27.37 -4.96
N GLY A 193 -9.86 28.09 -4.59
CA GLY A 193 -9.94 29.30 -3.79
C GLY A 193 -8.57 29.97 -3.67
N ALA A 194 -8.58 31.29 -3.49
CA ALA A 194 -7.36 32.07 -3.28
C ALA A 194 -7.64 33.29 -2.43
N SER A 195 -6.61 33.79 -1.72
CA SER A 195 -6.71 34.97 -0.84
C SER A 195 -5.40 35.76 -0.83
N GLY A 196 -5.49 37.02 -0.38
CA GLY A 196 -4.33 37.89 -0.17
C GLY A 196 -3.61 38.27 -1.46
N ASN A 197 -2.37 38.72 -1.34
CA ASN A 197 -1.55 39.17 -2.49
C ASN A 197 -1.25 38.02 -3.46
N LEU A 198 -1.18 36.78 -2.96
CA LEU A 198 -0.99 35.61 -3.82
C LEU A 198 -2.17 35.44 -4.82
N ALA A 199 -3.41 35.71 -4.38
CA ALA A 199 -4.57 35.69 -5.28
C ALA A 199 -4.46 36.70 -6.43
N MET A 200 -3.87 37.86 -6.20
CA MET A 200 -3.65 38.89 -7.23
C MET A 200 -2.58 38.50 -8.26
N ALA A 201 -1.66 37.59 -7.87
CA ALA A 201 -0.61 37.11 -8.77
C ALA A 201 -1.10 35.97 -9.70
N LEU A 202 -2.17 35.24 -9.34
CA LEU A 202 -2.66 34.07 -10.09
C LEU A 202 -3.00 34.34 -11.56
N PRO A 203 -3.67 35.48 -11.95
CA PRO A 203 -3.97 35.74 -13.35
C PRO A 203 -2.71 35.83 -14.23
N ALA A 204 -1.62 36.39 -13.70
CA ALA A 204 -0.35 36.45 -14.40
C ALA A 204 0.31 35.05 -14.57
N LEU A 205 0.09 34.18 -13.63
CA LEU A 205 0.59 32.78 -13.66
C LEU A 205 -0.19 31.93 -14.67
N GLY A 206 -1.46 32.26 -15.00
CA GLY A 206 -2.31 31.49 -15.91
C GLY A 206 -1.73 31.38 -17.33
N GLY A 207 -0.96 32.39 -17.79
CA GLY A 207 -0.25 32.36 -19.08
C GLY A 207 1.16 31.71 -19.05
N ALA A 208 1.63 31.26 -17.90
CA ALA A 208 2.99 30.71 -17.78
C ALA A 208 3.10 29.37 -18.53
N PRO A 209 4.11 29.16 -19.38
CA PRO A 209 4.41 27.88 -20.02
C PRO A 209 4.56 26.75 -19.02
N TRP A 210 5.16 27.03 -17.86
CA TRP A 210 5.19 26.14 -16.72
C TRP A 210 5.03 26.90 -15.39
N ALA A 211 4.37 26.24 -14.46
CA ALA A 211 4.30 26.60 -13.04
C ALA A 211 4.54 25.34 -12.21
N ARG A 212 5.11 25.51 -11.02
CA ARG A 212 5.48 24.41 -10.13
C ARG A 212 4.90 24.60 -8.74
N ILE A 213 4.64 23.46 -8.11
CA ILE A 213 4.44 23.32 -6.67
C ILE A 213 5.45 22.30 -6.19
N ASP A 214 6.32 22.70 -5.26
CA ASP A 214 7.42 21.86 -4.77
C ASP A 214 7.45 21.84 -3.25
N PHE A 215 7.47 20.66 -2.66
CA PHE A 215 7.83 20.38 -1.28
C PHE A 215 8.39 18.97 -1.16
N SER A 216 9.64 18.87 -0.71
CA SER A 216 10.34 17.61 -0.50
C SER A 216 11.44 17.81 0.55
N ASP A 217 11.67 16.80 1.38
CA ASP A 217 12.82 16.75 2.26
C ASP A 217 13.95 15.88 1.69
N SER A 218 13.75 15.32 0.49
CA SER A 218 14.72 14.47 -0.26
C SER A 218 15.19 13.25 0.54
N ASN A 219 14.36 12.73 1.44
CA ASN A 219 14.71 11.61 2.30
C ASN A 219 13.80 10.41 1.97
N ASP A 220 14.40 9.25 1.72
CA ASP A 220 13.70 8.01 1.33
C ASP A 220 12.77 7.42 2.42
N PHE A 221 12.82 7.91 3.65
CA PHE A 221 12.05 7.40 4.79
C PHE A 221 11.11 8.45 5.40
N SER A 222 11.08 9.64 4.86
CA SER A 222 10.22 10.72 5.33
C SER A 222 9.78 11.59 4.15
N GLY A 223 8.93 12.57 4.41
CA GLY A 223 8.54 13.56 3.42
C GLY A 223 8.37 14.91 4.09
N ALA A 224 8.43 16.00 3.34
CA ALA A 224 8.33 17.37 3.85
C ALA A 224 6.99 17.63 4.54
N ALA A 225 5.88 17.11 4.00
CA ALA A 225 4.57 17.18 4.63
C ALA A 225 4.34 15.94 5.51
N LYS A 226 3.97 16.16 6.78
CA LYS A 226 3.83 15.10 7.79
C LYS A 226 2.52 15.20 8.54
N SER A 227 1.99 14.04 8.92
CA SER A 227 0.78 13.96 9.76
C SER A 227 0.82 12.74 10.66
N THR A 228 0.02 12.78 11.72
CA THR A 228 -0.27 11.64 12.60
C THR A 228 -1.75 11.54 12.90
N GLY A 229 -2.20 10.36 13.26
CA GLY A 229 -3.59 10.10 13.63
C GLY A 229 -3.76 8.70 14.19
N TRP A 230 -4.98 8.23 14.20
CA TRP A 230 -5.37 6.95 14.79
C TRP A 230 -6.19 6.11 13.83
N ALA A 231 -6.18 4.82 14.04
CA ALA A 231 -7.08 3.87 13.43
C ALA A 231 -7.31 2.70 14.38
N ALA A 232 -8.30 1.88 14.08
CA ALA A 232 -8.56 0.65 14.81
C ALA A 232 -8.95 -0.48 13.86
N LYS A 233 -8.69 -1.70 14.29
CA LYS A 233 -9.13 -2.93 13.61
C LYS A 233 -9.79 -3.86 14.60
N ILE A 234 -10.72 -4.65 14.08
CA ILE A 234 -11.30 -5.80 14.78
C ILE A 234 -11.27 -6.99 13.84
N GLY A 235 -11.23 -8.19 14.41
CA GLY A 235 -11.28 -9.42 13.65
C GLY A 235 -11.79 -10.59 14.48
N ALA A 236 -12.16 -11.64 13.78
CA ALA A 236 -12.56 -12.91 14.37
C ALA A 236 -12.06 -14.07 13.52
N VAL A 237 -11.84 -15.21 14.16
CA VAL A 237 -11.58 -16.49 13.50
C VAL A 237 -12.42 -17.56 14.18
N TYR A 238 -13.12 -18.35 13.38
CA TYR A 238 -13.92 -19.48 13.83
C TYR A 238 -13.44 -20.80 13.21
N LYS A 239 -13.13 -21.78 14.04
CA LYS A 239 -12.78 -23.15 13.63
C LYS A 239 -14.08 -23.91 13.36
N VAL A 240 -14.43 -24.03 12.08
CA VAL A 240 -15.65 -24.75 11.63
C VAL A 240 -15.46 -26.25 11.83
N SER A 241 -14.25 -26.74 11.60
CA SER A 241 -13.85 -28.14 11.79
C SER A 241 -12.35 -28.22 12.16
N PRO A 242 -11.81 -29.39 12.47
CA PRO A 242 -10.37 -29.54 12.69
C PRO A 242 -9.49 -29.13 11.50
N THR A 243 -10.06 -29.08 10.29
CA THR A 243 -9.35 -28.76 9.05
C THR A 243 -9.79 -27.47 8.38
N LEU A 244 -10.84 -26.80 8.88
CA LEU A 244 -11.38 -25.58 8.24
C LEU A 244 -11.59 -24.47 9.27
N ASN A 245 -10.92 -23.35 9.02
CA ASN A 245 -11.15 -22.09 9.70
C ASN A 245 -11.80 -21.09 8.74
N VAL A 246 -12.65 -20.22 9.26
CA VAL A 246 -13.12 -19.00 8.60
C VAL A 246 -12.72 -17.81 9.44
N GLY A 247 -12.39 -16.69 8.77
CA GLY A 247 -11.94 -15.48 9.44
C GLY A 247 -12.53 -14.24 8.79
N MET A 248 -12.70 -13.20 9.59
CA MET A 248 -13.14 -11.89 9.11
C MET A 248 -12.38 -10.78 9.82
N SER A 249 -12.23 -9.65 9.14
CA SER A 249 -11.68 -8.44 9.75
C SER A 249 -12.35 -7.20 9.20
N TYR A 250 -12.41 -6.16 10.04
CA TYR A 250 -12.77 -4.80 9.66
C TYR A 250 -11.67 -3.85 10.12
N HIS A 251 -11.12 -3.10 9.19
CA HIS A 251 -10.18 -2.01 9.43
C HIS A 251 -10.93 -0.70 9.24
N GLY A 252 -11.00 0.12 10.26
CA GLY A 252 -11.61 1.45 10.18
C GLY A 252 -10.81 2.39 9.28
N LYS A 253 -11.50 3.35 8.66
CA LYS A 253 -10.85 4.51 8.04
C LYS A 253 -9.93 5.19 9.05
N THR A 254 -8.77 5.69 8.61
CA THR A 254 -7.89 6.46 9.48
C THR A 254 -8.52 7.79 9.89
N ALA A 255 -8.08 8.33 11.03
CA ALA A 255 -8.35 9.68 11.49
C ALA A 255 -7.02 10.46 11.55
N LEU A 256 -6.42 10.67 10.37
CA LEU A 256 -5.20 11.47 10.20
C LEU A 256 -5.55 12.97 10.26
N LYS A 257 -4.69 13.75 10.87
CA LYS A 257 -4.72 15.21 10.76
C LYS A 257 -4.25 15.63 9.35
N ASP A 258 -4.46 16.90 8.97
CA ASP A 258 -3.85 17.43 7.76
C ASP A 258 -2.33 17.25 7.78
N MET A 259 -1.75 16.84 6.64
CA MET A 259 -0.29 16.83 6.49
C MET A 259 0.20 18.25 6.27
N LYS A 260 1.26 18.64 6.95
CA LYS A 260 1.80 20.01 6.87
C LYS A 260 3.32 19.96 6.71
N THR A 261 3.82 20.84 5.83
CA THR A 261 5.26 21.13 5.76
C THR A 261 5.66 22.13 6.85
N GLY A 262 6.95 22.36 7.01
CA GLY A 262 7.48 23.53 7.71
C GLY A 262 7.02 24.85 7.04
N ALA A 263 7.13 25.95 7.76
CA ALA A 263 6.60 27.26 7.32
C ALA A 263 7.14 27.77 5.98
N ASN A 264 8.36 27.38 5.59
CA ASN A 264 9.02 27.76 4.33
C ASN A 264 9.55 26.55 3.55
N ALA A 265 9.02 25.36 3.84
CA ALA A 265 9.47 24.13 3.23
C ALA A 265 8.65 23.72 1.98
N ALA A 266 7.80 24.62 1.49
CA ALA A 266 7.14 24.50 0.22
C ALA A 266 7.38 25.76 -0.62
N SER A 267 7.33 25.64 -1.94
CA SER A 267 7.44 26.76 -2.86
C SER A 267 6.47 26.66 -4.02
N MET A 268 6.10 27.82 -4.54
CA MET A 268 5.48 27.99 -5.85
C MET A 268 6.45 28.79 -6.75
N SER A 269 6.62 28.35 -7.97
CA SER A 269 7.44 29.06 -8.97
C SER A 269 6.85 28.94 -10.36
N ALA A 270 7.18 29.88 -11.25
CA ALA A 270 6.72 29.86 -12.63
C ALA A 270 7.70 30.56 -13.55
N THR A 271 7.50 30.39 -14.86
CA THR A 271 8.20 31.14 -15.90
C THR A 271 8.09 32.64 -15.64
N GLY A 272 9.11 33.39 -16.02
CA GLY A 272 9.14 34.84 -15.79
C GLY A 272 9.69 35.26 -14.44
N GLY A 273 10.24 34.32 -13.68
CA GLY A 273 10.95 34.62 -12.43
C GLY A 273 10.03 34.66 -11.19
N PHE A 274 8.76 34.29 -11.33
CA PHE A 274 7.91 34.15 -10.14
C PHE A 274 8.46 33.06 -9.20
N LYS A 275 8.64 33.43 -7.95
CA LYS A 275 9.06 32.52 -6.89
C LYS A 275 8.52 32.99 -5.55
N ASP A 276 7.84 32.10 -4.84
CA ASP A 276 7.32 32.34 -3.50
C ASP A 276 7.62 31.14 -2.60
N ALA A 277 7.93 31.39 -1.34
CA ALA A 277 8.12 30.37 -0.33
C ALA A 277 6.95 30.33 0.65
N GLY A 278 6.62 29.18 1.16
CA GLY A 278 5.46 29.02 2.02
C GLY A 278 5.35 27.64 2.66
N ARG A 279 4.15 27.38 3.13
CA ARG A 279 3.74 26.10 3.71
C ARG A 279 2.75 25.40 2.76
N MET A 280 2.90 24.10 2.61
CA MET A 280 1.87 23.25 2.04
C MET A 280 1.06 22.56 3.15
N VAL A 281 -0.24 22.54 2.99
CA VAL A 281 -1.20 21.76 3.79
C VAL A 281 -1.91 20.80 2.84
N VAL A 282 -1.78 19.49 3.08
CA VAL A 282 -2.58 18.45 2.40
C VAL A 282 -3.78 18.15 3.29
N GLU A 283 -4.96 18.47 2.80
CA GLU A 283 -6.17 18.48 3.61
C GLU A 283 -6.90 17.13 3.53
N ASP A 284 -7.27 16.59 4.71
CA ASP A 284 -8.14 15.41 4.87
C ASP A 284 -7.67 14.16 4.09
N PHE A 285 -6.36 13.93 4.01
CA PHE A 285 -5.85 12.69 3.46
C PHE A 285 -6.10 11.54 4.44
N GLN A 286 -6.78 10.48 3.97
CA GLN A 286 -7.11 9.32 4.80
C GLN A 286 -6.82 8.01 4.06
N MET A 287 -6.49 6.96 4.83
CA MET A 287 -6.51 5.59 4.31
C MET A 287 -7.91 5.00 4.49
N PRO A 288 -8.40 4.22 3.51
CA PRO A 288 -9.78 3.74 3.47
C PRO A 288 -10.08 2.67 4.52
N ALA A 289 -11.34 2.54 4.84
CA ALA A 289 -11.84 1.37 5.54
C ALA A 289 -11.71 0.11 4.66
N GLN A 290 -11.51 -1.04 5.30
CA GLN A 290 -11.41 -2.34 4.64
C GLN A 290 -12.23 -3.37 5.39
N THR A 291 -12.97 -4.19 4.65
CA THR A 291 -13.66 -5.38 5.18
C THR A 291 -13.12 -6.60 4.45
N ALA A 292 -12.78 -7.65 5.17
CA ALA A 292 -12.31 -8.89 4.58
C ALA A 292 -12.98 -10.10 5.23
N LEU A 293 -13.21 -11.11 4.40
CA LEU A 293 -13.70 -12.43 4.78
C LEU A 293 -12.81 -13.47 4.11
N GLY A 294 -12.47 -14.54 4.81
CA GLY A 294 -11.65 -15.58 4.22
C GLY A 294 -11.77 -16.92 4.93
N LEU A 295 -11.15 -17.90 4.32
CA LEU A 295 -11.06 -19.26 4.83
C LEU A 295 -9.63 -19.81 4.71
N ALA A 296 -9.32 -20.77 5.57
CA ALA A 296 -8.11 -21.57 5.52
C ALA A 296 -8.47 -23.04 5.72
N TRP A 297 -8.18 -23.85 4.72
CA TRP A 297 -8.49 -25.27 4.69
C TRP A 297 -7.23 -26.12 4.67
N GLN A 298 -7.03 -26.90 5.71
CA GLN A 298 -5.99 -27.91 5.79
C GLN A 298 -6.41 -29.12 4.95
N ALA A 299 -6.16 -29.07 3.64
CA ALA A 299 -6.58 -30.09 2.68
C ALA A 299 -5.93 -31.44 2.90
N THR A 300 -4.66 -31.43 3.37
CA THR A 300 -3.91 -32.61 3.86
C THR A 300 -3.07 -32.20 5.06
N PRO A 301 -2.46 -33.13 5.82
CA PRO A 301 -1.56 -32.75 6.92
C PRO A 301 -0.37 -31.84 6.51
N SER A 302 -0.05 -31.80 5.22
CA SER A 302 1.05 -31.00 4.68
C SER A 302 0.60 -29.87 3.74
N THR A 303 -0.69 -29.76 3.39
CA THR A 303 -1.20 -28.78 2.41
C THR A 303 -2.26 -27.90 3.03
N LEU A 304 -2.00 -26.59 3.08
CA LEU A 304 -2.95 -25.56 3.47
C LEU A 304 -3.38 -24.79 2.21
N VAL A 305 -4.67 -24.56 2.04
CA VAL A 305 -5.25 -23.68 1.01
C VAL A 305 -5.97 -22.54 1.71
N ALA A 306 -5.73 -21.31 1.29
CA ALA A 306 -6.42 -20.13 1.83
C ALA A 306 -7.02 -19.30 0.70
N ALA A 307 -8.17 -18.70 0.99
CA ALA A 307 -8.85 -17.80 0.05
C ALA A 307 -9.51 -16.66 0.84
N ASP A 308 -9.29 -15.43 0.40
CA ASP A 308 -9.90 -14.25 1.00
C ASP A 308 -10.58 -13.39 -0.08
N ILE A 309 -11.65 -12.72 0.30
CA ILE A 309 -12.27 -11.61 -0.42
C ILE A 309 -12.20 -10.37 0.47
N LYS A 310 -11.73 -9.25 -0.10
CA LYS A 310 -11.59 -7.98 0.61
C LYS A 310 -12.26 -6.87 -0.18
N ARG A 311 -12.98 -5.99 0.51
CA ARG A 311 -13.50 -4.73 -0.04
C ARG A 311 -12.72 -3.57 0.57
N ILE A 312 -12.28 -2.63 -0.27
CA ILE A 312 -11.54 -1.42 0.12
C ILE A 312 -12.35 -0.22 -0.33
N GLY A 313 -12.72 0.65 0.60
CA GLY A 313 -13.59 1.81 0.40
C GLY A 313 -12.82 3.06 -0.08
N TRP A 314 -12.19 3.00 -1.25
CA TRP A 314 -11.43 4.12 -1.80
C TRP A 314 -12.31 5.33 -2.15
N SER A 315 -13.55 5.13 -2.57
CA SER A 315 -14.47 6.22 -2.91
C SER A 315 -14.75 7.18 -1.76
N ASP A 316 -14.67 6.71 -0.52
CA ASP A 316 -14.90 7.53 0.69
C ASP A 316 -13.75 8.49 1.02
N VAL A 317 -12.54 8.25 0.48
CA VAL A 317 -11.32 8.98 0.86
C VAL A 317 -10.55 9.57 -0.31
N MET A 318 -10.78 9.09 -1.53
CA MET A 318 -10.04 9.48 -2.74
C MET A 318 -10.96 10.01 -3.85
N SER A 319 -11.95 10.83 -3.50
CA SER A 319 -12.75 11.59 -4.47
C SER A 319 -11.95 12.74 -5.06
N SER A 320 -11.13 13.41 -4.26
CA SER A 320 -10.27 14.54 -4.63
C SER A 320 -9.07 14.60 -3.70
N PHE A 321 -7.90 14.94 -4.24
CA PHE A 321 -6.71 15.23 -3.46
C PHE A 321 -6.59 16.75 -3.29
N ARG A 322 -6.76 17.23 -2.04
CA ARG A 322 -6.86 18.65 -1.73
C ARG A 322 -5.59 19.16 -1.07
N MET A 323 -5.10 20.28 -1.55
CA MET A 323 -3.93 20.97 -1.01
C MET A 323 -4.19 22.45 -0.87
N ARG A 324 -3.58 23.08 0.14
CA ARG A 324 -3.58 24.52 0.31
C ARG A 324 -2.16 25.02 0.54
N TYR A 325 -1.73 25.90 -0.34
CA TYR A 325 -0.47 26.61 -0.21
C TYR A 325 -0.70 27.92 0.55
N GLU A 326 0.08 28.15 1.59
CA GLU A 326 0.07 29.36 2.43
C GLU A 326 1.38 30.10 2.18
N SER A 327 1.32 31.25 1.50
CA SER A 327 2.50 32.07 1.20
C SER A 327 3.07 32.72 2.45
N SER A 328 4.38 32.58 2.64
CA SER A 328 5.11 33.30 3.71
C SER A 328 5.70 34.63 3.20
N GLY A 329 5.98 34.72 1.89
CA GLY A 329 6.59 35.89 1.27
C GLY A 329 5.58 36.97 0.88
N MET A 330 4.59 36.60 0.07
CA MET A 330 3.60 37.53 -0.47
C MET A 330 2.40 37.73 0.44
N GLY A 331 2.08 36.72 1.26
CA GLY A 331 0.87 36.68 2.06
C GLY A 331 -0.35 36.20 1.27
N GLY A 332 -1.25 35.51 1.98
CA GLY A 332 -2.42 34.86 1.40
C GLY A 332 -2.22 33.37 1.13
N SER A 333 -3.17 32.76 0.46
CA SER A 333 -3.17 31.32 0.20
C SER A 333 -3.83 30.98 -1.13
N VAL A 334 -3.50 29.80 -1.66
CA VAL A 334 -4.18 29.18 -2.81
C VAL A 334 -4.54 27.75 -2.48
N SER A 335 -5.79 27.38 -2.68
CA SER A 335 -6.31 26.02 -2.51
C SER A 335 -6.44 25.33 -3.86
N PHE A 336 -6.04 24.07 -3.91
CA PHE A 336 -6.08 23.21 -5.10
C PHE A 336 -6.88 21.96 -4.81
N ALA A 337 -7.61 21.48 -5.80
CA ALA A 337 -8.25 20.18 -5.75
C ALA A 337 -7.92 19.40 -7.04
N LEU A 338 -7.24 18.29 -6.88
CA LEU A 338 -6.93 17.36 -7.96
C LEU A 338 -8.01 16.27 -7.96
N PRO A 339 -8.88 16.20 -8.97
CA PRO A 339 -9.89 15.15 -9.07
C PRO A 339 -9.24 13.78 -9.07
N GLN A 340 -9.75 12.84 -8.27
CA GLN A 340 -9.26 11.47 -8.16
C GLN A 340 -10.36 10.46 -8.54
N ALA A 341 -11.56 10.65 -8.01
CA ALA A 341 -12.76 9.85 -8.28
C ALA A 341 -12.50 8.33 -8.20
N TRP A 342 -11.64 7.89 -7.26
CA TRP A 342 -11.33 6.48 -7.11
C TRP A 342 -12.58 5.68 -6.77
N LYS A 343 -12.66 4.48 -7.31
CA LYS A 343 -13.74 3.52 -7.06
C LYS A 343 -13.33 2.55 -5.98
N ASP A 344 -14.31 2.04 -5.24
CA ASP A 344 -14.09 0.94 -4.32
C ASP A 344 -13.55 -0.28 -5.06
N GLN A 345 -12.64 -1.00 -4.38
CA GLN A 345 -12.04 -2.21 -4.91
C GLN A 345 -12.60 -3.45 -4.21
N THR A 346 -12.81 -4.50 -5.00
CA THR A 346 -12.92 -5.87 -4.50
C THR A 346 -11.63 -6.60 -4.85
N VAL A 347 -10.99 -7.19 -3.85
CA VAL A 347 -9.74 -7.93 -3.96
C VAL A 347 -10.00 -9.39 -3.70
N LEU A 348 -9.52 -10.26 -4.58
CA LEU A 348 -9.51 -11.71 -4.40
C LEU A 348 -8.07 -12.17 -4.14
N GLN A 349 -7.89 -12.96 -3.10
CA GLN A 349 -6.59 -13.49 -2.67
C GLN A 349 -6.69 -15.01 -2.55
N LEU A 350 -5.78 -15.71 -3.21
CA LEU A 350 -5.72 -17.17 -3.19
C LEU A 350 -4.29 -17.59 -2.88
N GLY A 351 -4.14 -18.60 -2.03
CA GLY A 351 -2.83 -19.13 -1.68
C GLY A 351 -2.83 -20.61 -1.34
N VAL A 352 -1.70 -21.23 -1.57
CA VAL A 352 -1.41 -22.60 -1.16
C VAL A 352 -0.06 -22.62 -0.46
N ALA A 353 0.01 -23.33 0.67
CA ALA A 353 1.24 -23.67 1.35
C ALA A 353 1.41 -25.17 1.41
N GLN A 354 2.59 -25.66 1.02
CA GLN A 354 2.97 -27.06 1.01
C GLN A 354 4.19 -27.30 1.89
N LYS A 355 4.02 -28.12 2.92
CA LYS A 355 5.15 -28.55 3.76
C LYS A 355 5.89 -29.69 3.08
N LEU A 356 7.20 -29.52 2.92
CA LEU A 356 8.13 -30.47 2.29
C LEU A 356 9.36 -30.64 3.21
N GLY A 357 9.31 -31.62 4.08
CA GLY A 357 10.36 -31.82 5.09
C GLY A 357 10.47 -30.62 6.05
N ALA A 358 11.63 -29.98 6.10
CA ALA A 358 11.89 -28.80 6.92
C ALA A 358 11.35 -27.48 6.30
N TRP A 359 10.98 -27.49 5.03
CA TRP A 359 10.54 -26.31 4.29
C TRP A 359 9.03 -26.25 4.16
N THR A 360 8.49 -25.05 4.19
CA THR A 360 7.13 -24.75 3.75
C THR A 360 7.22 -23.85 2.51
N LEU A 361 6.83 -24.36 1.37
CA LEU A 361 6.72 -23.58 0.12
C LEU A 361 5.33 -22.99 -0.01
N ARG A 362 5.24 -21.78 -0.56
CA ARG A 362 3.98 -21.04 -0.73
C ARG A 362 3.89 -20.51 -2.15
N ALA A 363 2.69 -20.50 -2.69
CA ALA A 363 2.37 -19.83 -3.95
C ALA A 363 0.99 -19.21 -3.83
N GLY A 364 0.79 -18.08 -4.51
CA GLY A 364 -0.49 -17.38 -4.43
C GLY A 364 -0.70 -16.36 -5.54
N MET A 365 -1.90 -15.81 -5.53
CA MET A 365 -2.33 -14.74 -6.44
C MET A 365 -3.19 -13.74 -5.69
N ASN A 366 -2.94 -12.46 -5.93
CA ASN A 366 -3.77 -11.34 -5.55
C ASN A 366 -4.35 -10.71 -6.83
N SER A 367 -5.62 -10.39 -6.82
CA SER A 367 -6.32 -9.86 -7.99
C SER A 367 -7.35 -8.83 -7.55
N ALA A 368 -7.27 -7.60 -8.08
CA ALA A 368 -8.18 -6.50 -7.77
C ALA A 368 -8.48 -5.65 -9.01
N SER A 369 -9.60 -4.91 -9.03
CA SER A 369 -9.92 -3.95 -10.08
C SER A 369 -9.08 -2.67 -9.95
N ASN A 370 -8.74 -1.99 -11.06
CA ASN A 370 -8.14 -0.65 -10.99
C ASN A 370 -9.12 0.35 -10.34
N PRO A 371 -8.75 1.00 -9.21
CA PRO A 371 -9.64 1.99 -8.59
C PRO A 371 -9.64 3.33 -9.32
N ILE A 372 -8.58 3.66 -10.08
CA ILE A 372 -8.37 4.97 -10.71
C ILE A 372 -9.04 4.98 -12.07
N PRO A 373 -9.99 5.90 -12.34
CA PRO A 373 -10.49 6.09 -13.71
C PRO A 373 -9.36 6.45 -14.68
N ASP A 374 -9.33 5.87 -15.87
CA ASP A 374 -8.25 6.05 -16.85
C ASP A 374 -7.99 7.53 -17.16
N ALA A 375 -9.04 8.36 -17.16
CA ALA A 375 -8.95 9.80 -17.39
C ALA A 375 -8.21 10.57 -16.27
N LEU A 376 -8.08 9.98 -15.08
CA LEU A 376 -7.50 10.62 -13.90
C LEU A 376 -6.20 9.95 -13.44
N VAL A 377 -5.71 8.98 -14.20
CA VAL A 377 -4.39 8.38 -13.91
C VAL A 377 -3.31 9.44 -14.06
N ASN A 378 -2.52 9.63 -13.00
CA ASN A 378 -1.45 10.63 -12.95
C ASN A 378 -0.08 9.93 -12.94
N PRO A 379 0.90 10.40 -13.76
CA PRO A 379 2.26 9.86 -13.76
C PRO A 379 2.96 9.83 -12.39
N LEU A 380 2.60 10.77 -11.51
CA LEU A 380 3.16 10.86 -10.15
C LEU A 380 2.52 9.87 -9.17
N PHE A 381 1.29 9.38 -9.45
CA PHE A 381 0.57 8.46 -8.56
C PHE A 381 -0.14 7.33 -9.34
N PRO A 382 0.61 6.47 -10.10
CA PRO A 382 0.04 5.51 -11.02
C PRO A 382 -0.25 4.14 -10.36
N ALA A 383 -1.15 4.06 -9.40
CA ALA A 383 -1.51 2.80 -8.72
C ALA A 383 -2.44 1.92 -9.58
N ILE A 384 -2.00 1.55 -10.79
CA ILE A 384 -2.81 0.88 -11.83
C ILE A 384 -2.51 -0.63 -11.99
N VAL A 385 -1.59 -1.20 -11.24
CA VAL A 385 -1.24 -2.63 -11.35
C VAL A 385 -2.38 -3.51 -10.85
N GLU A 386 -2.69 -4.61 -11.56
CA GLU A 386 -3.95 -5.37 -11.41
C GLU A 386 -3.79 -6.76 -10.79
N ARG A 387 -2.64 -7.38 -10.90
CA ARG A 387 -2.40 -8.75 -10.41
C ARG A 387 -1.02 -8.86 -9.82
N HIS A 388 -0.92 -9.62 -8.74
CA HIS A 388 0.34 -10.09 -8.21
C HIS A 388 0.33 -11.61 -8.19
N TYR A 389 1.39 -12.20 -8.71
CA TYR A 389 1.73 -13.61 -8.53
C TYR A 389 2.80 -13.69 -7.46
N THR A 390 2.63 -14.57 -6.50
CA THR A 390 3.47 -14.61 -5.33
C THR A 390 4.06 -15.99 -5.10
N LEU A 391 5.28 -16.00 -4.60
CA LEU A 391 5.97 -17.20 -4.13
C LEU A 391 6.54 -16.93 -2.73
N GLY A 392 6.64 -17.96 -1.94
CA GLY A 392 7.25 -17.86 -0.61
C GLY A 392 7.87 -19.16 -0.16
N ALA A 393 8.81 -19.04 0.78
CA ALA A 393 9.40 -20.19 1.45
C ALA A 393 9.64 -19.85 2.92
N GLY A 394 9.52 -20.85 3.77
CA GLY A 394 9.84 -20.73 5.21
C GLY A 394 10.49 -22.00 5.73
N THR A 395 11.39 -21.84 6.71
CA THR A 395 12.04 -22.98 7.36
C THR A 395 12.38 -22.65 8.81
N ALA A 396 12.36 -23.66 9.67
CA ALA A 396 12.86 -23.52 11.03
C ALA A 396 14.39 -23.32 11.03
N VAL A 397 14.87 -22.49 11.94
CA VAL A 397 16.30 -22.22 12.18
C VAL A 397 16.62 -22.49 13.63
N GLY A 398 17.26 -23.62 13.89
CA GLY A 398 17.44 -24.12 15.25
C GLY A 398 16.11 -24.51 15.91
N GLN A 399 16.02 -24.38 17.24
CA GLN A 399 14.84 -24.80 18.01
C GLN A 399 13.78 -23.69 18.15
N GLN A 400 14.17 -22.44 18.05
CA GLN A 400 13.33 -21.27 18.35
C GLN A 400 13.19 -20.32 17.16
N GLY A 401 14.07 -20.43 16.17
CA GLY A 401 14.12 -19.56 15.00
C GLY A 401 13.23 -20.05 13.87
N GLU A 402 12.73 -19.12 13.06
CA GLU A 402 12.05 -19.37 11.80
C GLU A 402 12.44 -18.28 10.81
N PHE A 403 12.81 -18.66 9.61
CA PHE A 403 13.09 -17.73 8.50
C PHE A 403 12.02 -17.87 7.43
N ASN A 404 11.48 -16.76 6.97
CA ASN A 404 10.51 -16.70 5.89
C ASN A 404 10.94 -15.67 4.84
N VAL A 405 10.71 -15.99 3.59
CA VAL A 405 10.92 -15.13 2.43
C VAL A 405 9.70 -15.18 1.52
N SER A 406 9.36 -14.09 0.89
CA SER A 406 8.40 -14.05 -0.20
C SER A 406 8.81 -13.06 -1.28
N ALA A 407 8.42 -13.37 -2.50
CA ALA A 407 8.51 -12.49 -3.65
C ALA A 407 7.14 -12.35 -4.28
N SER A 408 6.81 -11.16 -4.78
CA SER A 408 5.64 -10.93 -5.60
C SER A 408 6.02 -10.20 -6.89
N ALA A 409 5.37 -10.55 -7.97
CA ALA A 409 5.56 -9.95 -9.28
C ALA A 409 4.22 -9.55 -9.87
N ALA A 410 4.14 -8.29 -10.29
CA ALA A 410 2.99 -7.73 -10.99
C ALA A 410 3.35 -7.47 -12.44
N PRO A 411 2.69 -8.12 -13.41
CA PRO A 411 2.87 -7.84 -14.83
C PRO A 411 2.62 -6.37 -15.15
N LYS A 412 3.34 -5.86 -16.13
CA LYS A 412 3.20 -4.48 -16.60
C LYS A 412 1.79 -4.24 -17.16
N VAL A 413 1.09 -3.26 -16.60
CA VAL A 413 -0.21 -2.74 -17.06
C VAL A 413 0.01 -1.42 -17.78
N LYS A 414 -0.86 -1.11 -18.72
CA LYS A 414 -0.84 0.11 -19.53
C LYS A 414 -2.19 0.80 -19.47
N VAL A 415 -2.18 2.10 -19.22
CA VAL A 415 -3.36 2.98 -19.31
C VAL A 415 -3.05 4.10 -20.28
N GLN A 416 -4.02 4.41 -21.15
CA GLN A 416 -3.99 5.56 -22.04
C GLN A 416 -4.98 6.60 -21.53
N THR A 417 -4.49 7.79 -21.17
CA THR A 417 -5.37 8.87 -20.73
C THR A 417 -5.99 9.61 -21.94
N PRO A 418 -7.14 10.25 -21.81
CA PRO A 418 -7.72 11.09 -22.85
C PRO A 418 -6.82 12.27 -23.27
N SER A 419 -5.91 12.70 -22.41
CA SER A 419 -4.91 13.74 -22.71
C SER A 419 -3.74 13.23 -23.57
N GLY A 420 -3.75 11.96 -23.98
CA GLY A 420 -2.73 11.35 -24.82
C GLY A 420 -1.50 10.83 -24.07
N LEU A 421 -1.50 10.83 -22.72
CA LEU A 421 -0.46 10.19 -21.94
C LEU A 421 -0.68 8.68 -21.90
N GLU A 422 0.37 7.92 -22.14
CA GLU A 422 0.42 6.49 -21.91
C GLU A 422 1.24 6.24 -20.66
N ILE A 423 0.63 5.63 -19.64
CA ILE A 423 1.29 5.31 -18.36
C ILE A 423 1.36 3.78 -18.24
N ARG A 424 2.55 3.28 -17.94
CA ARG A 424 2.82 1.86 -17.74
C ARG A 424 3.35 1.63 -16.33
N HIS A 425 2.85 0.60 -15.65
CA HIS A 425 3.29 0.22 -14.32
C HIS A 425 3.37 -1.29 -14.20
N GLY A 426 4.50 -1.79 -13.74
CA GLY A 426 4.73 -3.15 -13.27
C GLY A 426 5.49 -3.10 -11.96
N GLN A 427 5.52 -4.21 -11.19
CA GLN A 427 6.11 -4.19 -9.86
C GLN A 427 6.74 -5.54 -9.50
N PHE A 428 7.85 -5.50 -8.75
CA PHE A 428 8.45 -6.66 -8.13
C PHE A 428 8.80 -6.34 -6.68
N ASN A 429 8.29 -7.13 -5.74
CA ASN A 429 8.50 -6.92 -4.31
C ASN A 429 9.19 -8.14 -3.69
N LEU A 430 9.97 -7.91 -2.64
CA LEU A 430 10.62 -8.94 -1.84
C LEU A 430 10.39 -8.65 -0.36
N GLN A 431 10.10 -9.69 0.42
CA GLN A 431 10.00 -9.58 1.89
C GLN A 431 10.80 -10.70 2.54
N LEU A 432 11.53 -10.35 3.59
CA LEU A 432 12.31 -11.25 4.43
C LEU A 432 11.86 -11.07 5.88
N MET A 433 11.77 -12.16 6.64
CA MET A 433 11.41 -12.12 8.05
C MET A 433 12.17 -13.19 8.82
N TYR A 434 12.75 -12.79 9.94
CA TYR A 434 13.27 -13.71 10.94
C TYR A 434 12.44 -13.61 12.21
N SER A 435 12.01 -14.76 12.71
CA SER A 435 11.16 -14.90 13.89
C SER A 435 11.88 -15.69 14.97
N ILE A 436 11.72 -15.28 16.22
CA ILE A 436 12.20 -16.01 17.41
C ILE A 436 11.00 -16.28 18.31
N ARG A 437 10.84 -17.56 18.72
CA ARG A 437 9.83 -18.00 19.71
C ARG A 437 10.53 -18.39 21.01
N TYR A 438 10.03 -17.96 22.18
CA TYR A 438 10.63 -18.23 23.49
C TYR A 438 9.60 -18.23 24.64
#